data_d41bd9534880fa2631dffaa7e5111940
#
_entry.id   d41bd9534880fa2631dffaa7e5111940
#
_cell.length_a   1.000
_cell.length_b   1.000
_cell.length_c   1.000
_cell.angle_alpha   90.00
_cell.angle_beta   90.00
_cell.angle_gamma   90.00
#
_symmetry.space_group_name_H-M   'P 1'
#
loop_
_entity.id
_entity.type
_entity.pdbx_description
1 polymer ?
#
loop_
_entity_poly.entity_id
_entity_poly.type
_entity_poly.pdbx_seq_one_letter_code
_entity_poly.pdbx_strand_id
1 'polypeptide(L)'
;MTASLDSLTQNLIKSGKDKFRHTKAEFGDSDLVFRKGVYCYEYMKGPEQFLETELPPRAAFYSQLNEHELSADDYKVAEETWNTFECKTLKDYHDFYLKLDVTLLADIFENFRAVARSTYGLDPAHYWSLPGYSWDACLKQTKVELELLTEKDAQMYLFIESAIRGGVSMIAHRHAVANNGVGSDITKPASYLAYWDANNLYGWAMSQSLPTGRFRWLDEAEVESFTSDKIVNIADDAGTGYFFEVDLEYPDHLHHLHNSLPLAP
;
A
#
# COMPACT_ATOMS: atom_id res chain seq x y z
N MET A 1 1.84 2.55 1.65
CA MET A 1 1.12 3.69 1.05
C MET A 1 1.53 3.81 -0.40
N THR A 2 0.60 3.68 -1.31
CA THR A 2 0.80 4.03 -2.71
C THR A 2 0.49 5.52 -2.85
N ALA A 3 1.54 6.34 -2.97
CA ALA A 3 1.40 7.77 -3.23
C ALA A 3 1.97 8.07 -4.61
N SER A 4 1.29 8.92 -5.39
CA SER A 4 1.79 9.36 -6.69
C SER A 4 3.01 10.26 -6.53
N LEU A 5 3.86 10.34 -7.55
CA LEU A 5 5.00 11.26 -7.58
C LEU A 5 4.54 12.71 -7.34
N ASP A 6 3.41 13.11 -7.90
CA ASP A 6 2.82 14.42 -7.67
C ASP A 6 2.50 14.67 -6.19
N SER A 7 1.78 13.75 -5.54
CA SER A 7 1.46 13.86 -4.10
C SER A 7 2.70 13.96 -3.23
N LEU A 8 3.74 13.18 -3.54
CA LEU A 8 5.01 13.21 -2.81
C LEU A 8 5.75 14.53 -3.03
N THR A 9 5.76 15.05 -4.26
CA THR A 9 6.34 16.34 -4.60
C THR A 9 5.63 17.47 -3.85
N GLN A 10 4.29 17.49 -3.87
CA GLN A 10 3.48 18.48 -3.15
C GLN A 10 3.74 18.44 -1.63
N ASN A 11 3.96 17.26 -1.08
CA ASN A 11 4.33 17.13 0.33
C ASN A 11 5.74 17.63 0.61
N LEU A 12 6.70 17.37 -0.28
CA LEU A 12 8.08 17.84 -0.11
C LEU A 12 8.18 19.36 -0.21
N ILE A 13 7.40 20.01 -1.08
CA ILE A 13 7.32 21.48 -1.20
C ILE A 13 6.96 22.13 0.13
N LYS A 14 6.04 21.53 0.89
CA LYS A 14 5.64 22.04 2.23
C LYS A 14 6.81 22.07 3.21
N SER A 15 7.83 21.22 3.00
CA SER A 15 9.06 21.18 3.81
C SER A 15 10.12 22.17 3.33
N GLY A 16 9.93 22.81 2.17
CA GLY A 16 10.79 23.84 1.60
C GLY A 16 11.40 23.45 0.25
N LYS A 17 11.51 24.45 -0.64
CA LYS A 17 12.13 24.28 -1.99
C LYS A 17 13.64 23.97 -1.92
N ASP A 18 14.30 24.20 -0.79
CA ASP A 18 15.70 23.85 -0.56
C ASP A 18 15.95 22.33 -0.59
N LYS A 19 14.93 21.54 -0.44
CA LYS A 19 14.98 20.07 -0.52
C LYS A 19 15.18 19.55 -1.94
N PHE A 20 14.83 20.34 -2.95
CA PHE A 20 14.90 19.97 -4.36
C PHE A 20 16.28 20.25 -4.95
N ARG A 21 17.33 19.62 -4.43
CA ARG A 21 18.72 19.89 -4.85
C ARG A 21 19.06 19.36 -6.23
N HIS A 22 18.61 18.15 -6.56
CA HIS A 22 18.86 17.53 -7.86
C HIS A 22 18.05 18.22 -8.95
N THR A 23 16.78 18.48 -8.68
CA THR A 23 15.89 19.20 -9.60
C THR A 23 16.42 20.62 -9.90
N LYS A 24 16.84 21.36 -8.86
CA LYS A 24 17.43 22.70 -9.05
C LYS A 24 18.76 22.67 -9.79
N ALA A 25 19.58 21.67 -9.57
CA ALA A 25 20.86 21.55 -10.26
C ALA A 25 20.69 21.32 -11.77
N GLU A 26 19.63 20.61 -12.19
CA GLU A 26 19.34 20.34 -13.61
C GLU A 26 18.57 21.48 -14.27
N PHE A 27 17.59 22.09 -13.59
CA PHE A 27 16.62 22.99 -14.23
C PHE A 27 16.61 24.42 -13.69
N GLY A 28 17.37 24.72 -12.64
CA GLY A 28 17.28 25.99 -11.94
C GLY A 28 16.09 26.08 -10.99
N ASP A 29 15.72 27.30 -10.60
CA ASP A 29 14.70 27.58 -9.57
C ASP A 29 13.38 28.08 -10.18
N SER A 30 12.90 27.40 -11.22
CA SER A 30 11.60 27.69 -11.83
C SER A 30 10.46 26.99 -11.08
N ASP A 31 9.33 27.65 -10.91
CA ASP A 31 8.15 27.04 -10.30
C ASP A 31 7.58 25.87 -11.09
N LEU A 32 7.86 25.81 -12.40
CA LEU A 32 7.44 24.72 -13.28
C LEU A 32 8.08 23.37 -12.94
N VAL A 33 9.22 23.35 -12.24
CA VAL A 33 9.95 22.12 -11.92
C VAL A 33 9.67 21.56 -10.52
N PHE A 34 8.87 22.26 -9.68
CA PHE A 34 8.47 21.76 -8.37
C PHE A 34 7.10 21.09 -8.37
N ARG A 35 6.75 20.51 -9.48
CA ARG A 35 5.52 19.73 -9.67
C ARG A 35 5.78 18.61 -10.66
N LYS A 36 4.96 17.58 -10.63
CA LYS A 36 5.00 16.58 -11.69
C LYS A 36 4.69 17.23 -13.04
N GLY A 37 5.48 16.90 -14.05
CA GLY A 37 5.25 17.36 -15.42
C GLY A 37 3.96 16.80 -16.00
N VAL A 38 3.48 17.44 -17.06
CA VAL A 38 2.33 17.00 -17.86
C VAL A 38 2.86 16.29 -19.11
N TYR A 39 2.30 15.14 -19.47
CA TYR A 39 2.80 14.36 -20.60
C TYR A 39 1.68 13.62 -21.35
N CYS A 40 1.81 13.55 -22.68
CA CYS A 40 0.83 12.98 -23.61
C CYS A 40 1.12 11.48 -23.91
N TYR A 41 0.96 10.61 -22.91
CA TYR A 41 1.35 9.20 -23.00
C TYR A 41 0.71 8.45 -24.17
N GLU A 42 -0.61 8.56 -24.33
CA GLU A 42 -1.36 7.83 -25.34
C GLU A 42 -1.13 8.35 -26.77
N TYR A 43 -0.62 9.57 -26.88
CA TYR A 43 -0.21 10.16 -28.16
C TYR A 43 1.09 9.54 -28.68
N MET A 44 2.00 9.19 -27.80
CA MET A 44 3.32 8.65 -28.11
C MET A 44 3.22 7.19 -28.54
N LYS A 45 3.11 6.93 -29.84
CA LYS A 45 2.97 5.57 -30.42
C LYS A 45 4.25 5.03 -31.02
N GLY A 46 5.20 5.89 -31.34
CA GLY A 46 6.46 5.50 -31.96
C GLY A 46 7.50 6.64 -31.94
N PRO A 47 8.71 6.36 -32.39
CA PRO A 47 9.81 7.34 -32.37
C PRO A 47 9.62 8.52 -33.32
N GLU A 48 8.74 8.41 -34.33
CA GLU A 48 8.46 9.47 -35.29
C GLU A 48 7.85 10.72 -34.67
N GLN A 49 7.05 10.57 -33.60
CA GLN A 49 6.50 11.72 -32.87
C GLN A 49 7.59 12.57 -32.21
N PHE A 50 8.74 12.01 -31.91
CA PHE A 50 9.85 12.79 -31.36
C PHE A 50 10.38 13.87 -32.30
N LEU A 51 10.11 13.77 -33.61
CA LEU A 51 10.52 14.73 -34.60
C LEU A 51 9.54 15.89 -34.75
N GLU A 52 8.38 15.84 -34.12
CA GLU A 52 7.39 16.91 -34.17
C GLU A 52 7.96 18.20 -33.53
N THR A 53 7.73 19.33 -34.17
CA THR A 53 8.30 20.62 -33.79
C THR A 53 7.34 21.53 -33.05
N GLU A 54 6.16 21.00 -32.70
CA GLU A 54 5.10 21.67 -31.95
C GLU A 54 4.59 20.80 -30.83
N LEU A 55 4.13 21.42 -29.73
CA LEU A 55 3.47 20.71 -28.67
C LEU A 55 2.12 20.17 -29.18
N PRO A 56 1.81 18.87 -28.97
CA PRO A 56 0.52 18.30 -29.37
C PRO A 56 -0.67 19.05 -28.75
N PRO A 57 -1.82 19.14 -29.42
CA PRO A 57 -2.97 19.83 -28.90
C PRO A 57 -3.51 19.18 -27.62
N ARG A 58 -4.23 19.93 -26.78
CA ARG A 58 -4.74 19.48 -25.49
C ARG A 58 -5.46 18.11 -25.55
N ALA A 59 -6.20 17.84 -26.62
CA ALA A 59 -6.90 16.57 -26.81
C ALA A 59 -5.95 15.35 -26.89
N ALA A 60 -4.68 15.57 -27.32
CA ALA A 60 -3.67 14.50 -27.35
C ALA A 60 -3.18 14.06 -25.97
N PHE A 61 -3.50 14.81 -24.91
CA PHE A 61 -3.19 14.48 -23.52
C PHE A 61 -4.30 13.74 -22.80
N TYR A 62 -5.30 13.25 -23.53
CA TYR A 62 -6.35 12.40 -22.93
C TYR A 62 -5.75 11.16 -22.30
N SER A 63 -6.15 10.86 -21.07
CA SER A 63 -5.72 9.65 -20.35
C SER A 63 -6.79 8.57 -20.47
N GLN A 64 -6.47 7.48 -21.16
CA GLN A 64 -7.35 6.30 -21.22
C GLN A 64 -7.47 5.60 -19.86
N LEU A 65 -6.39 5.61 -19.08
CA LEU A 65 -6.37 4.99 -17.75
C LEU A 65 -7.37 5.65 -16.78
N ASN A 66 -7.48 6.98 -16.85
CA ASN A 66 -8.33 7.75 -15.95
C ASN A 66 -9.64 8.18 -16.61
N GLU A 67 -9.85 7.87 -17.91
CA GLU A 67 -11.00 8.31 -18.71
C GLU A 67 -11.24 9.84 -18.63
N HIS A 68 -10.15 10.62 -18.68
CA HIS A 68 -10.18 12.02 -18.31
C HIS A 68 -9.39 12.88 -19.31
N GLU A 69 -9.97 14.02 -19.68
CA GLU A 69 -9.26 15.05 -20.47
C GLU A 69 -8.33 15.88 -19.59
N LEU A 70 -7.24 16.34 -20.18
CA LEU A 70 -6.35 17.28 -19.51
C LEU A 70 -7.08 18.62 -19.25
N SER A 71 -6.92 19.18 -18.05
CA SER A 71 -7.48 20.49 -17.73
C SER A 71 -6.84 21.59 -18.60
N ALA A 72 -7.55 22.71 -18.81
CA ALA A 72 -7.00 23.84 -19.53
C ALA A 72 -5.79 24.46 -18.80
N ASP A 73 -5.82 24.45 -17.46
CA ASP A 73 -4.72 24.97 -16.64
C ASP A 73 -3.48 24.09 -16.73
N ASP A 74 -3.61 22.76 -16.71
CA ASP A 74 -2.47 21.87 -16.90
C ASP A 74 -1.91 21.91 -18.32
N TYR A 75 -2.75 22.10 -19.34
CA TYR A 75 -2.26 22.31 -20.69
C TYR A 75 -1.44 23.60 -20.82
N LYS A 76 -1.88 24.66 -20.15
CA LYS A 76 -1.10 25.90 -20.05
C LYS A 76 0.28 25.70 -19.46
N VAL A 77 0.37 24.85 -18.41
CA VAL A 77 1.68 24.48 -17.83
C VAL A 77 2.54 23.72 -18.84
N ALA A 78 1.96 22.86 -19.68
CA ALA A 78 2.70 22.19 -20.74
C ALA A 78 3.24 23.21 -21.77
N GLU A 79 2.43 24.20 -22.19
CA GLU A 79 2.84 25.28 -23.09
C GLU A 79 3.92 26.17 -22.47
N GLU A 80 3.77 26.57 -21.21
CA GLU A 80 4.75 27.35 -20.47
C GLU A 80 6.07 26.59 -20.33
N THR A 81 6.01 25.29 -20.05
CA THR A 81 7.18 24.41 -19.96
C THR A 81 7.90 24.33 -21.29
N TRP A 82 7.16 24.07 -22.38
CA TRP A 82 7.73 24.05 -23.75
C TRP A 82 8.52 25.32 -24.08
N ASN A 83 7.91 26.46 -23.78
CA ASN A 83 8.51 27.77 -24.08
C ASN A 83 9.69 28.12 -23.14
N THR A 84 9.54 27.88 -21.84
CA THR A 84 10.56 28.24 -20.83
C THR A 84 11.85 27.43 -21.01
N PHE A 85 11.71 26.14 -21.35
CA PHE A 85 12.84 25.24 -21.56
C PHE A 85 13.26 25.14 -23.03
N GLU A 86 12.76 26.05 -23.87
CA GLU A 86 13.16 26.22 -25.29
C GLU A 86 13.10 24.90 -26.08
N CYS A 87 12.07 24.06 -25.82
CA CYS A 87 11.86 22.81 -26.55
C CYS A 87 11.64 23.13 -28.04
N LYS A 88 12.40 22.50 -28.93
CA LYS A 88 12.28 22.60 -30.37
C LYS A 88 11.58 21.45 -31.02
N THR A 89 11.59 20.31 -30.32
CA THR A 89 10.95 19.06 -30.75
C THR A 89 10.23 18.40 -29.58
N LEU A 90 9.30 17.50 -29.88
CA LEU A 90 8.64 16.71 -28.85
C LEU A 90 9.64 15.80 -28.12
N LYS A 91 10.79 15.50 -28.75
CA LYS A 91 11.89 14.83 -28.07
C LYS A 91 12.46 15.67 -26.91
N ASP A 92 12.70 16.97 -27.13
CA ASP A 92 13.22 17.86 -26.09
C ASP A 92 12.25 17.93 -24.90
N TYR A 93 10.96 18.02 -25.18
CA TYR A 93 9.90 18.01 -24.17
C TYR A 93 9.84 16.66 -23.42
N HIS A 94 10.00 15.54 -24.14
CA HIS A 94 10.09 14.21 -23.54
C HIS A 94 11.30 14.08 -22.63
N ASP A 95 12.47 14.50 -23.08
CA ASP A 95 13.72 14.43 -22.30
C ASP A 95 13.62 15.32 -21.04
N PHE A 96 13.01 16.50 -21.17
CA PHE A 96 12.68 17.34 -20.01
C PHE A 96 11.79 16.61 -19.02
N TYR A 97 10.67 16.06 -19.50
CA TYR A 97 9.70 15.35 -18.65
C TYR A 97 10.35 14.17 -17.91
N LEU A 98 11.12 13.35 -18.64
CA LEU A 98 11.81 12.19 -18.08
C LEU A 98 12.82 12.61 -17.00
N LYS A 99 13.65 13.59 -17.28
CA LYS A 99 14.63 14.13 -16.33
C LYS A 99 13.96 14.73 -15.11
N LEU A 100 12.85 15.44 -15.29
CA LEU A 100 12.09 16.03 -14.19
C LEU A 100 11.54 14.94 -13.26
N ASP A 101 10.91 13.91 -13.80
CA ASP A 101 10.38 12.80 -12.99
C ASP A 101 11.50 12.09 -12.20
N VAL A 102 12.67 11.87 -12.82
CA VAL A 102 13.83 11.23 -12.16
C VAL A 102 14.42 12.14 -11.07
N THR A 103 14.58 13.42 -11.32
CA THR A 103 15.18 14.34 -10.32
C THR A 103 14.24 14.61 -9.16
N LEU A 104 12.93 14.74 -9.40
CA LEU A 104 11.93 14.85 -8.35
C LEU A 104 11.92 13.61 -7.46
N LEU A 105 11.96 12.42 -8.06
CA LEU A 105 12.02 11.16 -7.30
C LEU A 105 13.31 11.07 -6.48
N ALA A 106 14.44 11.50 -7.03
CA ALA A 106 15.71 11.55 -6.31
C ALA A 106 15.64 12.47 -5.09
N ASP A 107 15.10 13.69 -5.24
CA ASP A 107 14.98 14.64 -4.13
C ASP A 107 14.02 14.13 -3.04
N ILE A 108 12.91 13.51 -3.41
CA ILE A 108 11.97 12.87 -2.48
C ILE A 108 12.67 11.75 -1.70
N PHE A 109 13.41 10.89 -2.40
CA PHE A 109 14.11 9.77 -1.78
C PHE A 109 15.24 10.24 -0.87
N GLU A 110 16.03 11.25 -1.26
CA GLU A 110 17.09 11.83 -0.41
C GLU A 110 16.51 12.49 0.84
N ASN A 111 15.36 13.15 0.75
CA ASN A 111 14.68 13.67 1.93
C ASN A 111 14.20 12.55 2.85
N PHE A 112 13.66 11.46 2.27
CA PHE A 112 13.28 10.27 3.05
C PHE A 112 14.50 9.66 3.77
N ARG A 113 15.63 9.52 3.08
CA ARG A 113 16.90 9.06 3.69
C ARG A 113 17.33 9.94 4.86
N ALA A 114 17.27 11.26 4.69
CA ALA A 114 17.64 12.21 5.74
C ALA A 114 16.76 12.06 6.99
N VAL A 115 15.44 11.96 6.81
CA VAL A 115 14.47 11.74 7.89
C VAL A 115 14.71 10.39 8.58
N ALA A 116 14.86 9.32 7.80
CA ALA A 116 15.07 7.97 8.30
C ALA A 116 16.35 7.85 9.13
N ARG A 117 17.45 8.45 8.65
CA ARG A 117 18.72 8.50 9.37
C ARG A 117 18.62 9.30 10.67
N SER A 118 17.92 10.44 10.65
CA SER A 118 17.77 11.27 11.85
C SER A 118 16.89 10.61 12.90
N THR A 119 15.85 9.85 12.48
CA THR A 119 14.87 9.25 13.39
C THR A 119 15.37 7.88 13.93
N TYR A 120 15.85 7.01 13.05
CA TYR A 120 16.18 5.63 13.40
C TYR A 120 17.68 5.31 13.29
N GLY A 121 18.50 6.20 12.71
CA GLY A 121 19.90 5.95 12.41
C GLY A 121 20.10 4.81 11.40
N LEU A 122 19.12 4.61 10.51
CA LEU A 122 19.14 3.62 9.44
C LEU A 122 18.95 4.32 8.10
N ASP A 123 19.65 3.83 7.06
CA ASP A 123 19.55 4.37 5.72
C ASP A 123 18.67 3.47 4.85
N PRO A 124 17.49 3.95 4.39
CA PRO A 124 16.62 3.16 3.52
C PRO A 124 17.26 2.65 2.23
N ALA A 125 18.32 3.31 1.76
CA ALA A 125 19.05 2.88 0.56
C ALA A 125 19.74 1.51 0.70
N HIS A 126 19.90 1.01 1.93
CA HIS A 126 20.50 -0.31 2.20
C HIS A 126 19.46 -1.44 2.25
N TYR A 127 18.21 -1.14 1.98
CA TYR A 127 17.11 -2.10 2.09
C TYR A 127 16.45 -2.35 0.73
N TRP A 128 16.08 -3.61 0.48
CA TRP A 128 15.33 -4.00 -0.71
C TRP A 128 13.92 -3.41 -0.76
N SER A 129 13.33 -3.22 0.42
CA SER A 129 11.93 -2.82 0.51
C SER A 129 11.64 -2.06 1.80
N LEU A 130 10.58 -1.28 1.80
CA LEU A 130 10.11 -0.57 2.99
C LEU A 130 9.71 -1.50 4.15
N PRO A 131 9.07 -2.67 3.93
CA PRO A 131 8.84 -3.63 5.02
C PRO A 131 10.12 -4.06 5.75
N GLY A 132 11.18 -4.41 5.02
CA GLY A 132 12.47 -4.78 5.62
C GLY A 132 13.09 -3.64 6.42
N TYR A 133 13.07 -2.42 5.87
CA TYR A 133 13.51 -1.24 6.60
C TYR A 133 12.69 -0.99 7.88
N SER A 134 11.36 -1.11 7.79
CA SER A 134 10.45 -0.89 8.92
C SER A 134 10.65 -1.92 10.04
N TRP A 135 10.94 -3.17 9.65
CA TRP A 135 11.25 -4.25 10.59
C TRP A 135 12.51 -3.93 11.41
N ASP A 136 13.62 -3.60 10.75
CA ASP A 136 14.85 -3.24 11.42
C ASP A 136 14.72 -1.97 12.27
N ALA A 137 13.96 -0.98 11.78
CA ALA A 137 13.65 0.23 12.56
C ALA A 137 12.85 -0.11 13.83
N CYS A 138 11.88 -1.02 13.74
CA CYS A 138 11.11 -1.51 14.87
C CYS A 138 12.01 -2.21 15.90
N LEU A 139 12.80 -3.18 15.48
CA LEU A 139 13.73 -3.89 16.37
C LEU A 139 14.74 -2.95 17.03
N LYS A 140 15.29 -2.02 16.27
CA LYS A 140 16.24 -1.03 16.78
C LYS A 140 15.61 -0.08 17.79
N GLN A 141 14.38 0.35 17.57
CA GLN A 141 13.65 1.26 18.43
C GLN A 141 13.17 0.59 19.71
N THR A 142 12.59 -0.59 19.60
CA THR A 142 11.98 -1.32 20.74
C THR A 142 13.02 -2.06 21.58
N LYS A 143 14.17 -2.42 21.02
CA LYS A 143 15.17 -3.29 21.64
C LYS A 143 14.65 -4.68 21.98
N VAL A 144 13.52 -5.10 21.37
CA VAL A 144 12.97 -6.42 21.60
C VAL A 144 13.94 -7.49 21.08
N GLU A 145 14.13 -8.54 21.88
CA GLU A 145 14.88 -9.75 21.50
C GLU A 145 13.87 -10.82 21.10
N LEU A 146 14.04 -11.35 19.89
CA LEU A 146 13.16 -12.40 19.36
C LEU A 146 13.94 -13.72 19.31
N GLU A 147 13.36 -14.74 19.90
CA GLU A 147 13.87 -16.12 19.77
C GLU A 147 13.58 -16.61 18.35
N LEU A 148 14.62 -17.12 17.70
CA LEU A 148 14.50 -17.69 16.36
C LEU A 148 14.37 -19.22 16.46
N LEU A 149 13.40 -19.76 15.74
CA LEU A 149 13.29 -21.21 15.55
C LEU A 149 14.43 -21.65 14.62
N THR A 150 15.22 -22.61 15.07
CA THR A 150 16.40 -23.14 14.36
C THR A 150 16.10 -24.49 13.71
N GLU A 151 17.10 -25.11 13.08
CA GLU A 151 16.95 -26.47 12.51
C GLU A 151 16.50 -27.50 13.56
N LYS A 152 16.82 -27.30 14.83
CA LYS A 152 16.38 -28.18 15.92
C LYS A 152 14.88 -28.06 16.19
N ASP A 153 14.31 -26.93 15.83
CA ASP A 153 12.91 -26.56 16.07
C ASP A 153 12.10 -26.66 14.77
N ALA A 154 12.62 -27.37 13.76
CA ALA A 154 11.99 -27.42 12.43
C ALA A 154 10.51 -27.87 12.46
N GLN A 155 10.13 -28.76 13.39
CA GLN A 155 8.75 -29.19 13.53
C GLN A 155 7.85 -28.06 14.05
N MET A 156 8.32 -27.25 15.01
CA MET A 156 7.60 -26.06 15.48
C MET A 156 7.44 -25.04 14.35
N TYR A 157 8.52 -24.81 13.61
CA TYR A 157 8.47 -23.90 12.47
C TYR A 157 7.42 -24.34 11.45
N LEU A 158 7.44 -25.60 11.03
CA LEU A 158 6.48 -26.14 10.06
C LEU A 158 5.04 -26.13 10.61
N PHE A 159 4.85 -26.40 11.89
CA PHE A 159 3.55 -26.32 12.55
C PHE A 159 2.96 -24.91 12.48
N ILE A 160 3.75 -23.89 12.83
CA ILE A 160 3.33 -22.49 12.76
C ILE A 160 3.12 -22.05 11.32
N GLU A 161 4.04 -22.42 10.40
CA GLU A 161 3.95 -22.08 8.99
C GLU A 161 2.66 -22.62 8.35
N SER A 162 2.28 -23.87 8.68
CA SER A 162 1.06 -24.48 8.17
C SER A 162 -0.22 -23.80 8.68
N ALA A 163 -0.15 -23.11 9.81
CA ALA A 163 -1.27 -22.39 10.41
C ALA A 163 -1.44 -20.95 9.86
N ILE A 164 -0.48 -20.44 9.08
CA ILE A 164 -0.60 -19.10 8.49
C ILE A 164 -1.72 -19.09 7.46
N ARG A 165 -2.75 -18.31 7.73
CA ARG A 165 -3.91 -18.10 6.87
C ARG A 165 -3.94 -16.66 6.38
N GLY A 166 -4.33 -16.47 5.13
CA GLY A 166 -4.48 -15.14 4.61
C GLY A 166 -4.98 -15.13 3.17
N GLY A 167 -5.42 -13.95 2.71
CA GLY A 167 -5.83 -13.75 1.33
C GLY A 167 -7.12 -14.46 0.92
N VAL A 168 -7.93 -14.95 1.87
CA VAL A 168 -9.25 -15.52 1.56
C VAL A 168 -10.17 -14.39 1.13
N SER A 169 -10.54 -14.41 -0.15
CA SER A 169 -11.44 -13.42 -0.75
C SER A 169 -12.40 -14.14 -1.67
N MET A 170 -13.68 -13.88 -1.51
CA MET A 170 -14.73 -14.51 -2.31
C MET A 170 -15.90 -13.58 -2.56
N ILE A 171 -16.56 -13.76 -3.70
CA ILE A 171 -17.84 -13.14 -4.02
C ILE A 171 -18.94 -14.17 -3.81
N ALA A 172 -19.66 -14.07 -2.70
CA ALA A 172 -20.78 -14.97 -2.39
C ALA A 172 -22.01 -14.70 -3.29
N HIS A 173 -22.30 -13.44 -3.55
CA HIS A 173 -23.40 -13.00 -4.39
C HIS A 173 -22.91 -11.98 -5.41
N ARG A 174 -23.11 -12.28 -6.70
CA ARG A 174 -22.64 -11.41 -7.81
C ARG A 174 -23.49 -10.18 -8.04
N HIS A 175 -24.72 -10.15 -7.50
CA HIS A 175 -25.67 -9.07 -7.69
C HIS A 175 -26.54 -8.93 -6.46
N ALA A 176 -26.76 -7.71 -6.02
CA ALA A 176 -27.68 -7.36 -4.96
C ALA A 176 -28.36 -6.03 -5.26
N VAL A 177 -29.62 -5.89 -4.88
CA VAL A 177 -30.39 -4.65 -5.01
C VAL A 177 -31.01 -4.32 -3.66
N ALA A 178 -30.81 -3.09 -3.20
CA ALA A 178 -31.45 -2.59 -2.00
C ALA A 178 -32.95 -2.36 -2.23
N ASN A 179 -33.77 -2.68 -1.23
CA ASN A 179 -35.23 -2.45 -1.24
C ASN A 179 -35.58 -1.22 -0.40
N ASN A 180 -35.05 -0.03 -0.79
CA ASN A 180 -35.21 1.21 0.00
C ASN A 180 -35.37 2.47 -0.83
N GLY A 181 -35.58 2.37 -2.14
CA GLY A 181 -35.69 3.51 -3.07
C GLY A 181 -36.99 3.60 -3.83
N VAL A 182 -37.02 4.47 -4.82
CA VAL A 182 -38.18 4.62 -5.74
C VAL A 182 -38.32 3.30 -6.51
N GLY A 183 -39.55 2.71 -6.45
CA GLY A 183 -39.83 1.40 -7.07
C GLY A 183 -39.52 0.19 -6.18
N SER A 184 -39.19 0.40 -4.89
CA SER A 184 -39.03 -0.70 -3.95
C SER A 184 -40.36 -1.44 -3.70
N ASP A 185 -40.25 -2.71 -3.41
CA ASP A 185 -41.40 -3.60 -3.11
C ASP A 185 -41.85 -3.36 -1.66
N ILE A 186 -42.96 -2.66 -1.48
CA ILE A 186 -43.52 -2.34 -0.14
C ILE A 186 -44.02 -3.55 0.62
N THR A 187 -44.16 -4.72 -0.03
CA THR A 187 -44.54 -5.97 0.63
C THR A 187 -43.39 -6.67 1.31
N LYS A 188 -42.17 -6.24 1.03
CA LYS A 188 -40.94 -6.78 1.61
C LYS A 188 -40.33 -5.80 2.60
N PRO A 189 -39.57 -6.29 3.58
CA PRO A 189 -38.81 -5.43 4.46
C PRO A 189 -37.82 -4.54 3.69
N ALA A 190 -37.61 -3.31 4.16
CA ALA A 190 -36.59 -2.44 3.63
C ALA A 190 -35.21 -3.09 3.84
N SER A 191 -34.37 -3.06 2.80
CA SER A 191 -32.99 -3.54 2.83
C SER A 191 -32.03 -2.51 2.27
N TYR A 192 -30.77 -2.57 2.71
CA TYR A 192 -29.75 -1.60 2.38
C TYR A 192 -28.49 -2.36 1.92
N LEU A 193 -27.73 -1.75 1.02
CA LEU A 193 -26.39 -2.18 0.67
C LEU A 193 -25.40 -1.29 1.41
N ALA A 194 -24.49 -1.89 2.15
CA ALA A 194 -23.41 -1.18 2.82
C ALA A 194 -22.08 -1.77 2.39
N TYR A 195 -21.14 -0.89 2.08
CA TYR A 195 -19.73 -1.25 1.85
C TYR A 195 -18.95 -0.96 3.13
N TRP A 196 -18.34 -2.02 3.69
CA TRP A 196 -17.55 -1.93 4.90
C TRP A 196 -16.10 -2.29 4.61
N ASP A 197 -15.20 -1.51 5.16
CA ASP A 197 -13.77 -1.77 5.11
C ASP A 197 -13.15 -1.53 6.49
N ALA A 198 -12.25 -2.41 6.91
CA ALA A 198 -11.51 -2.26 8.15
C ALA A 198 -10.30 -1.36 7.92
N ASN A 199 -10.42 -0.09 8.24
CA ASN A 199 -9.34 0.88 8.08
C ASN A 199 -8.09 0.45 8.85
N ASN A 200 -6.97 0.38 8.12
CA ASN A 200 -5.65 0.04 8.68
C ASN A 200 -5.62 -1.30 9.46
N LEU A 201 -6.25 -2.33 8.91
CA LEU A 201 -6.31 -3.65 9.53
C LEU A 201 -4.92 -4.23 9.85
N TYR A 202 -3.95 -4.07 8.96
CA TYR A 202 -2.57 -4.50 9.20
C TYR A 202 -1.93 -3.75 10.37
N GLY A 203 -2.15 -2.45 10.50
CA GLY A 203 -1.66 -1.66 11.63
C GLY A 203 -2.28 -2.12 12.94
N TRP A 204 -3.58 -2.43 12.94
CA TRP A 204 -4.25 -3.00 14.10
C TRP A 204 -3.64 -4.36 14.49
N ALA A 205 -3.46 -5.27 13.53
CA ALA A 205 -2.85 -6.58 13.77
C ALA A 205 -1.42 -6.46 14.34
N MET A 206 -0.62 -5.55 13.80
CA MET A 206 0.74 -5.29 14.30
C MET A 206 0.78 -4.66 15.70
N SER A 207 -0.31 -4.04 16.16
CA SER A 207 -0.42 -3.46 17.51
C SER A 207 -0.83 -4.48 18.58
N GLN A 208 -1.23 -5.69 18.17
CA GLN A 208 -1.60 -6.75 19.11
C GLN A 208 -0.35 -7.38 19.73
N SER A 209 -0.54 -8.08 20.85
CA SER A 209 0.53 -8.84 21.49
C SER A 209 1.02 -9.96 20.57
N LEU A 210 2.33 -10.05 20.38
CA LEU A 210 3.00 -11.04 19.54
C LEU A 210 3.99 -11.86 20.37
N PRO A 211 4.20 -13.14 20.04
CA PRO A 211 5.16 -13.98 20.76
C PRO A 211 6.59 -13.48 20.52
N THR A 212 7.40 -13.47 21.57
CA THR A 212 8.81 -13.06 21.50
C THR A 212 9.79 -14.22 21.73
N GLY A 213 9.34 -15.33 22.31
CA GLY A 213 10.22 -16.47 22.58
C GLY A 213 9.66 -17.42 23.64
N ARG A 214 10.53 -18.28 24.15
CA ARG A 214 10.23 -19.36 25.08
C ARG A 214 9.27 -20.39 24.48
N PHE A 215 9.46 -20.68 23.19
CA PHE A 215 8.68 -21.67 22.47
C PHE A 215 8.94 -23.07 23.00
N ARG A 216 7.89 -23.82 23.29
CA ARG A 216 7.95 -25.22 23.67
C ARG A 216 6.67 -25.96 23.28
N TRP A 217 6.78 -27.24 23.10
CA TRP A 217 5.61 -28.11 23.03
C TRP A 217 4.96 -28.24 24.42
N LEU A 218 3.63 -28.31 24.42
CA LEU A 218 2.90 -28.73 25.63
C LEU A 218 3.06 -30.23 25.81
N ASP A 219 3.10 -30.69 27.05
CA ASP A 219 3.01 -32.09 27.33
C ASP A 219 1.54 -32.59 27.26
N GLU A 220 1.36 -33.94 27.29
CA GLU A 220 0.05 -34.57 27.12
C GLU A 220 -0.93 -34.11 28.19
N ALA A 221 -0.52 -34.01 29.44
CA ALA A 221 -1.35 -33.58 30.56
C ALA A 221 -1.78 -32.09 30.43
N GLU A 222 -0.87 -31.25 29.94
CA GLU A 222 -1.17 -29.85 29.62
C GLU A 222 -2.21 -29.76 28.51
N VAL A 223 -2.04 -30.54 27.43
CA VAL A 223 -2.98 -30.58 26.29
C VAL A 223 -4.36 -31.01 26.76
N GLU A 224 -4.46 -32.12 27.52
CA GLU A 224 -5.73 -32.62 28.08
C GLU A 224 -6.42 -31.61 29.00
N SER A 225 -5.67 -30.68 29.61
CA SER A 225 -6.21 -29.62 30.46
C SER A 225 -6.94 -28.51 29.69
N PHE A 226 -6.75 -28.42 28.37
CA PHE A 226 -7.41 -27.38 27.56
C PHE A 226 -8.80 -27.85 27.13
N THR A 227 -9.80 -27.16 27.61
CA THR A 227 -11.18 -27.25 27.12
C THR A 227 -11.51 -26.09 26.20
N SER A 228 -12.57 -26.21 25.41
CA SER A 228 -13.03 -25.11 24.55
C SER A 228 -13.26 -23.82 25.36
N ASP A 229 -13.87 -23.92 26.55
CA ASP A 229 -14.06 -22.75 27.40
C ASP A 229 -12.75 -22.13 27.89
N LYS A 230 -11.77 -22.95 28.20
CA LYS A 230 -10.44 -22.46 28.61
C LYS A 230 -9.75 -21.72 27.46
N ILE A 231 -9.82 -22.25 26.23
CA ILE A 231 -9.20 -21.65 25.04
C ILE A 231 -9.84 -20.31 24.76
N VAL A 232 -11.17 -20.20 24.68
CA VAL A 232 -11.86 -18.92 24.33
C VAL A 232 -11.76 -17.87 25.44
N ASN A 233 -11.41 -18.24 26.66
CA ASN A 233 -11.21 -17.29 27.77
C ASN A 233 -9.74 -16.89 27.99
N ILE A 234 -8.80 -17.31 27.14
CA ILE A 234 -7.43 -16.79 27.18
C ILE A 234 -7.46 -15.31 26.80
N ALA A 235 -6.94 -14.46 27.68
CA ALA A 235 -6.90 -13.02 27.38
C ALA A 235 -5.92 -12.71 26.24
N ASP A 236 -6.29 -11.77 25.37
CA ASP A 236 -5.47 -11.36 24.21
C ASP A 236 -4.10 -10.79 24.60
N ASP A 237 -3.97 -10.25 25.81
CA ASP A 237 -2.75 -9.71 26.39
C ASP A 237 -2.11 -10.62 27.45
N ALA A 238 -2.50 -11.89 27.48
CA ALA A 238 -1.91 -12.86 28.41
C ALA A 238 -0.39 -12.96 28.21
N GLY A 239 0.33 -13.15 29.32
CA GLY A 239 1.81 -13.31 29.30
C GLY A 239 2.30 -14.58 28.60
N THR A 240 1.41 -15.51 28.29
CA THR A 240 1.66 -16.74 27.52
C THR A 240 0.55 -16.95 26.51
N GLY A 241 0.92 -17.06 25.24
CA GLY A 241 0.02 -17.42 24.14
C GLY A 241 0.23 -18.88 23.70
N TYR A 242 -0.70 -19.38 22.90
CA TYR A 242 -0.71 -20.77 22.46
C TYR A 242 -1.05 -20.85 20.97
N PHE A 243 -0.47 -21.84 20.29
CA PHE A 243 -0.88 -22.28 18.97
C PHE A 243 -1.53 -23.65 19.12
N PHE A 244 -2.76 -23.79 18.61
CA PHE A 244 -3.51 -25.02 18.68
C PHE A 244 -3.82 -25.55 17.28
N GLU A 245 -3.67 -26.86 17.10
CA GLU A 245 -4.30 -27.60 16.02
C GLU A 245 -5.56 -28.25 16.60
N VAL A 246 -6.72 -28.01 16.02
CA VAL A 246 -8.01 -28.43 16.54
C VAL A 246 -8.90 -28.94 15.41
N ASP A 247 -9.76 -29.90 15.77
CA ASP A 247 -10.88 -30.28 14.91
C ASP A 247 -12.06 -29.33 15.19
N LEU A 248 -12.68 -28.82 14.13
CA LEU A 248 -13.83 -27.92 14.24
C LEU A 248 -15.11 -28.67 13.84
N GLU A 249 -16.07 -28.75 14.76
CA GLU A 249 -17.42 -29.17 14.44
C GLU A 249 -18.24 -28.00 13.91
N TYR A 250 -18.78 -28.14 12.68
CA TYR A 250 -19.64 -27.12 12.08
C TYR A 250 -21.10 -27.62 12.10
N PRO A 251 -21.95 -27.11 13.00
CA PRO A 251 -23.33 -27.61 13.17
C PRO A 251 -24.19 -27.43 11.92
N ASP A 252 -24.95 -28.46 11.55
CA ASP A 252 -25.77 -28.49 10.32
C ASP A 252 -26.72 -27.29 10.17
N HIS A 253 -27.31 -26.83 11.29
CA HIS A 253 -28.24 -25.69 11.27
C HIS A 253 -27.58 -24.34 10.89
N LEU A 254 -26.23 -24.23 10.95
CA LEU A 254 -25.47 -23.05 10.56
C LEU A 254 -25.05 -23.05 9.09
N HIS A 255 -25.07 -24.22 8.41
CA HIS A 255 -24.58 -24.33 7.04
C HIS A 255 -25.28 -23.36 6.09
N HIS A 256 -26.61 -23.26 6.17
CA HIS A 256 -27.38 -22.35 5.33
C HIS A 256 -27.22 -20.85 5.71
N LEU A 257 -26.98 -20.58 6.98
CA LEU A 257 -26.79 -19.20 7.47
C LEU A 257 -25.41 -18.66 7.10
N HIS A 258 -24.41 -19.53 7.07
CA HIS A 258 -23.00 -19.13 6.89
C HIS A 258 -22.41 -19.54 5.53
N ASN A 259 -23.23 -20.02 4.59
CA ASN A 259 -22.75 -20.50 3.28
C ASN A 259 -22.05 -19.43 2.41
N SER A 260 -22.17 -18.17 2.77
CA SER A 260 -21.49 -17.04 2.12
C SER A 260 -20.32 -16.49 2.94
N LEU A 261 -19.97 -17.11 4.07
CA LEU A 261 -18.92 -16.65 4.98
C LEU A 261 -17.87 -17.75 5.15
N PRO A 262 -16.58 -17.48 4.84
CA PRO A 262 -15.51 -18.47 5.01
C PRO A 262 -15.02 -18.52 6.47
N LEU A 263 -15.88 -18.93 7.41
CA LEU A 263 -15.57 -18.89 8.84
C LEU A 263 -14.60 -19.99 9.30
N ALA A 264 -14.49 -21.08 8.52
CA ALA A 264 -13.54 -22.18 8.75
C ALA A 264 -12.96 -22.62 7.39
N PRO A 265 -12.10 -21.79 6.77
CA PRO A 265 -11.56 -22.01 5.44
C PRO A 265 -10.52 -23.13 5.40
#